data_c5de9b97e193a8fc8bae2d3f2ba8fc47
#
_entry.id   c5de9b97e193a8fc8bae2d3f2ba8fc47
#
_cell.length_a   1.000
_cell.length_b   1.000
_cell.length_c   1.000
_cell.angle_alpha   90.00
_cell.angle_beta   90.00
_cell.angle_gamma   90.00
#
_symmetry.space_group_name_H-M   'P 1'
#
loop_
_entity.id
_entity.type
_entity.pdbx_description
1 polymer ?
#
loop_
_entity_poly.entity_id
_entity_poly.type
_entity_poly.pdbx_seq_one_letter_code
_entity_poly.pdbx_strand_id
1 'polypeptide(L)'
;GKLKAPQLIVLGDGTVVAIATWNNLRAWISKDHGKTWTKDIPLDTSCYGYPGSFLVANDESILLPYCASGRAPNRIYLVRFRINAARNGLELLPLATQP
;
A
#
# COMPACT_ATOMS: atom_id res chain seq x y z
N GLY A 1 -18.37 1.32 -4.48
CA GLY A 1 -17.99 1.62 -3.10
C GLY A 1 -17.17 2.88 -2.99
N LYS A 2 -17.06 3.38 -1.79
CA LYS A 2 -16.25 4.55 -1.52
C LYS A 2 -14.86 4.12 -1.04
N LEU A 3 -13.84 4.90 -1.39
CA LEU A 3 -12.51 4.72 -0.81
C LEU A 3 -12.56 5.05 0.67
N LYS A 4 -11.91 4.23 1.48
CA LYS A 4 -11.84 4.42 2.92
C LYS A 4 -10.40 4.45 3.38
N ALA A 5 -10.14 5.26 4.40
CA ALA A 5 -8.85 5.41 5.05
C ALA A 5 -7.71 5.69 4.07
N PRO A 6 -7.85 6.68 3.16
CA PRO A 6 -6.81 6.94 2.18
C PRO A 6 -5.55 7.48 2.83
N GLN A 7 -4.40 7.07 2.31
CA GLN A 7 -3.09 7.58 2.71
C GLN A 7 -2.26 7.85 1.46
N LEU A 8 -1.40 8.85 1.53
CA LEU A 8 -0.51 9.21 0.43
C LEU A 8 0.94 9.08 0.86
N ILE A 9 1.75 8.55 -0.04
CA ILE A 9 3.19 8.42 0.12
C ILE A 9 3.82 9.15 -1.06
N VAL A 10 4.79 10.02 -0.81
CA VAL A 10 5.54 10.71 -1.86
C VAL A 10 6.96 10.17 -1.86
N LEU A 11 7.39 9.59 -2.99
CA LEU A 11 8.73 9.07 -3.15
C LEU A 11 9.71 10.19 -3.51
N GLY A 12 11.01 9.88 -3.44
CA GLY A 12 12.06 10.88 -3.66
C GLY A 12 12.02 11.54 -5.03
N ASP A 13 11.52 10.86 -6.05
CA ASP A 13 11.37 11.41 -7.40
C ASP A 13 10.06 12.13 -7.65
N GLY A 14 9.22 12.29 -6.61
CA GLY A 14 7.92 12.94 -6.73
C GLY A 14 6.76 12.02 -7.08
N THR A 15 7.02 10.73 -7.31
CA THR A 15 5.96 9.75 -7.53
C THR A 15 5.07 9.69 -6.29
N VAL A 16 3.76 9.69 -6.50
CA VAL A 16 2.78 9.61 -5.41
C VAL A 16 2.14 8.24 -5.41
N VAL A 17 2.09 7.62 -4.24
CA VAL A 17 1.41 6.34 -4.04
C VAL A 17 0.23 6.58 -3.12
N ALA A 18 -0.97 6.28 -3.60
CA ALA A 18 -2.17 6.33 -2.77
C ALA A 18 -2.51 4.92 -2.32
N ILE A 19 -2.82 4.76 -1.05
CA ILE A 19 -3.24 3.49 -0.48
C ILE A 19 -4.59 3.72 0.18
N ALA A 20 -5.54 2.87 -0.12
CA ALA A 20 -6.87 2.98 0.46
C ALA A 20 -7.59 1.63 0.41
N THR A 21 -8.71 1.56 1.09
CA THR A 21 -9.60 0.40 1.05
C THR A 21 -10.70 0.65 0.04
N TRP A 22 -10.83 -0.25 -0.92
CA TRP A 22 -12.00 -0.33 -1.80
C TRP A 22 -12.32 -1.81 -1.95
N ASN A 23 -13.24 -2.30 -1.13
CA ASN A 23 -13.56 -3.71 -0.96
C ASN A 23 -12.40 -4.54 -0.40
N ASN A 24 -11.18 -4.16 -0.69
CA ASN A 24 -9.96 -4.70 -0.09
C ASN A 24 -8.84 -3.65 -0.19
N LEU A 25 -7.68 -3.98 0.36
CA LEU A 25 -6.57 -3.03 0.43
C LEU A 25 -5.90 -2.90 -0.93
N ARG A 26 -5.79 -1.68 -1.43
CA ARG A 26 -5.31 -1.39 -2.79
C ARG A 26 -4.39 -0.17 -2.81
N ALA A 27 -3.62 -0.09 -3.88
CA ALA A 27 -2.73 1.04 -4.14
C ALA A 27 -2.93 1.57 -5.55
N TRP A 28 -2.63 2.85 -5.73
CA TRP A 28 -2.63 3.55 -7.02
C TRP A 28 -1.36 4.38 -7.09
N ILE A 29 -0.78 4.51 -8.29
CA ILE A 29 0.47 5.23 -8.49
C ILE A 29 0.25 6.36 -9.47
N SER A 30 0.76 7.55 -9.15
CA SER A 30 0.77 8.70 -10.03
C SER A 30 2.19 9.20 -10.25
N LYS A 31 2.54 9.41 -11.52
CA LYS A 31 3.84 9.98 -11.90
C LYS A 31 3.77 11.48 -12.20
N ASP A 32 2.60 12.06 -12.13
CA ASP A 32 2.34 13.45 -12.58
C ASP A 32 1.64 14.27 -11.50
N HIS A 33 2.01 14.05 -10.25
CA HIS A 33 1.51 14.78 -9.09
C HIS A 33 0.00 14.67 -8.91
N GLY A 34 -0.53 13.48 -9.17
CA GLY A 34 -1.94 13.19 -8.92
C GLY A 34 -2.88 13.52 -10.06
N LYS A 35 -2.36 13.93 -11.20
CA LYS A 35 -3.21 14.23 -12.35
C LYS A 35 -3.80 12.98 -12.98
N THR A 36 -2.96 11.94 -13.12
CA THR A 36 -3.40 10.64 -13.62
C THR A 36 -2.87 9.54 -12.72
N TRP A 37 -3.58 8.42 -12.69
CA TRP A 37 -3.29 7.30 -11.81
C TRP A 37 -3.30 6.01 -12.57
N THR A 38 -2.53 5.04 -12.11
CA THR A 38 -2.63 3.67 -12.61
C THR A 38 -3.99 3.09 -12.26
N LYS A 39 -4.31 1.94 -12.82
CA LYS A 39 -5.40 1.12 -12.28
C LYS A 39 -5.05 0.71 -10.86
N ASP A 40 -6.06 0.37 -10.08
CA ASP A 40 -5.86 -0.12 -8.74
C ASP A 40 -5.00 -1.39 -8.73
N ILE A 41 -4.11 -1.47 -7.77
CA ILE A 41 -3.20 -2.60 -7.59
C ILE A 41 -3.54 -3.23 -6.24
N PRO A 42 -3.97 -4.48 -6.20
CA PRO A 42 -4.33 -5.10 -4.93
C PRO A 42 -3.11 -5.36 -4.06
N LEU A 43 -3.22 -5.01 -2.78
CA LEU A 43 -2.21 -5.33 -1.77
C LEU A 43 -2.63 -6.53 -0.93
N ASP A 44 -3.91 -6.63 -0.61
CA ASP A 44 -4.46 -7.79 0.08
C ASP A 44 -5.92 -7.95 -0.36
N THR A 45 -6.22 -9.04 -1.06
CA THR A 45 -7.56 -9.30 -1.60
C THR A 45 -8.38 -10.22 -0.72
N SER A 46 -7.83 -10.72 0.38
CA SER A 46 -8.51 -11.71 1.22
C SER A 46 -9.42 -11.10 2.28
N CYS A 47 -9.40 -9.79 2.44
CA CYS A 47 -10.18 -9.09 3.47
C CYS A 47 -10.27 -7.61 3.17
N TYR A 48 -11.15 -6.91 3.88
CA TYR A 48 -11.06 -5.46 3.95
C TYR A 48 -9.83 -5.10 4.76
N GLY A 49 -8.94 -4.32 4.22
CA GLY A 49 -7.77 -3.84 4.93
C GLY A 49 -7.89 -2.35 5.19
N TYR A 50 -7.69 -1.94 6.43
CA TYR A 50 -7.68 -0.52 6.80
C TYR A 50 -6.24 -0.12 7.10
N PRO A 51 -5.59 0.66 6.22
CA PRO A 51 -4.18 0.97 6.39
C PRO A 51 -3.93 1.85 7.61
N GLY A 52 -2.87 1.51 8.34
CA GLY A 52 -2.33 2.36 9.39
C GLY A 52 -1.19 3.23 8.86
N SER A 53 -0.41 3.79 9.77
CA SER A 53 0.75 4.60 9.39
C SER A 53 1.82 3.73 8.78
N PHE A 54 2.39 4.17 7.67
CA PHE A 54 3.42 3.44 6.95
C PHE A 54 4.82 3.93 7.32
N LEU A 55 5.81 3.09 7.01
CA LEU A 55 7.22 3.46 7.07
C LEU A 55 7.82 3.32 5.68
N VAL A 56 8.65 4.29 5.29
CA VAL A 56 9.41 4.21 4.03
C VAL A 56 10.89 4.07 4.40
N ALA A 57 11.50 2.99 3.97
CA ALA A 57 12.91 2.74 4.23
C ALA A 57 13.80 3.49 3.23
N ASN A 58 15.12 3.52 3.49
CA ASN A 58 16.06 4.23 2.63
C ASN A 58 16.11 3.68 1.21
N ASP A 59 15.77 2.42 1.01
CA ASP A 59 15.71 1.79 -0.31
C ASP A 59 14.35 1.96 -0.98
N GLU A 60 13.50 2.83 -0.44
CA GLU A 60 12.13 3.09 -0.87
C GLU A 60 11.16 1.92 -0.66
N SER A 61 11.57 0.87 0.03
CA SER A 61 10.59 -0.15 0.42
C SER A 61 9.62 0.42 1.45
N ILE A 62 8.37 0.03 1.33
CA ILE A 62 7.28 0.55 2.15
C ILE A 62 6.78 -0.58 3.02
N LEU A 63 6.73 -0.34 4.32
CA LEU A 63 6.13 -1.26 5.28
C LEU A 63 4.81 -0.66 5.74
N LEU A 64 3.72 -1.38 5.50
CA LEU A 64 2.38 -0.90 5.79
C LEU A 64 1.70 -1.86 6.76
N PRO A 65 1.39 -1.41 7.97
CA PRO A 65 0.51 -2.16 8.87
C PRO A 65 -0.95 -1.91 8.49
N TYR A 66 -1.79 -2.90 8.66
CA TYR A 66 -3.22 -2.72 8.44
C TYR A 66 -4.02 -3.67 9.33
N CYS A 67 -5.23 -3.24 9.64
CA CYS A 67 -6.21 -4.08 10.32
C CYS A 67 -7.08 -4.73 9.26
N ALA A 68 -7.42 -5.98 9.45
CA ALA A 68 -8.22 -6.72 8.50
C ALA A 68 -9.56 -7.09 9.10
N SER A 69 -10.62 -6.59 8.50
CA SER A 69 -11.99 -6.99 8.84
C SER A 69 -12.29 -8.31 8.13
N GLY A 70 -12.97 -9.23 8.80
CA GLY A 70 -13.24 -10.56 8.25
C GLY A 70 -12.17 -11.60 8.54
N ARG A 71 -11.09 -11.21 9.21
CA ARG A 71 -10.07 -12.09 9.75
C ARG A 71 -10.06 -11.97 11.28
N ALA A 72 -9.06 -12.54 11.92
CA ALA A 72 -8.91 -12.42 13.37
C ALA A 72 -8.88 -10.94 13.75
N PRO A 73 -9.87 -10.44 14.49
CA PRO A 73 -10.07 -8.99 14.65
C PRO A 73 -9.03 -8.30 15.52
N ASN A 74 -8.26 -9.05 16.29
CA ASN A 74 -7.25 -8.50 17.19
C ASN A 74 -5.85 -8.58 16.62
N ARG A 75 -5.70 -8.80 15.31
CA ARG A 75 -4.40 -8.92 14.70
C ARG A 75 -4.10 -7.74 13.81
N ILE A 76 -2.82 -7.37 13.81
CA ILE A 76 -2.27 -6.43 12.84
C ILE A 76 -1.57 -7.23 11.76
N TYR A 77 -1.90 -6.94 10.53
CA TYR A 77 -1.26 -7.53 9.36
C TYR A 77 -0.26 -6.55 8.80
N LEU A 78 0.77 -7.07 8.16
CA LEU A 78 1.82 -6.26 7.55
C LEU A 78 1.97 -6.65 6.10
N VAL A 79 2.24 -5.66 5.27
CA VAL A 79 2.68 -5.88 3.90
C VAL A 79 3.90 -5.01 3.65
N ARG A 80 4.88 -5.56 2.95
CA ARG A 80 6.07 -4.83 2.56
C ARG A 80 6.15 -4.86 1.04
N PHE A 81 6.36 -3.71 0.43
CA PHE A 81 6.39 -3.62 -1.02
C PHE A 81 7.27 -2.47 -1.48
N ARG A 82 7.61 -2.50 -2.76
CA ARG A 82 8.35 -1.43 -3.42
C ARG A 82 7.67 -1.12 -4.75
N ILE A 83 7.66 0.17 -5.12
CA ILE A 83 7.17 0.57 -6.42
C ILE A 83 8.26 0.27 -7.44
N ASN A 84 7.89 -0.32 -8.59
CA ASN A 84 8.88 -0.67 -9.60
C ASN A 84 9.51 0.57 -10.24
N ALA A 85 10.63 0.38 -10.95
CA ALA A 85 11.36 1.49 -11.55
C ALA A 85 10.54 2.25 -12.60
N ALA A 86 9.66 1.56 -13.31
CA ALA A 86 8.77 2.18 -14.29
C ALA A 86 7.63 2.97 -13.66
N ARG A 87 7.42 2.84 -12.34
CA ARG A 87 6.38 3.53 -11.57
C ARG A 87 4.96 3.20 -12.06
N ASN A 88 4.77 1.99 -12.54
CA ASN A 88 3.46 1.53 -13.03
C ASN A 88 2.95 0.26 -12.34
N GLY A 89 3.67 -0.21 -11.33
CA GLY A 89 3.29 -1.39 -10.58
C GLY A 89 4.13 -1.49 -9.31
N LEU A 90 3.92 -2.55 -8.55
CA LEU A 90 4.67 -2.78 -7.32
C LEU A 90 5.15 -4.23 -7.22
N GLU A 91 6.16 -4.41 -6.38
CA GLU A 91 6.70 -5.71 -6.01
C GLU A 91 6.39 -5.96 -4.55
N LEU A 92 5.78 -7.09 -4.24
CA LEU A 92 5.64 -7.52 -2.85
C LEU A 92 6.99 -8.06 -2.39
N LEU A 93 7.42 -7.62 -1.22
CA LEU A 93 8.69 -8.02 -0.62
C LEU A 93 8.44 -8.90 0.58
N PRO A 94 9.35 -9.84 0.88
CA PRO A 94 9.19 -10.66 2.06
C PRO A 94 9.34 -9.84 3.33
N LEU A 95 8.60 -10.21 4.36
CA LEU A 95 8.81 -9.67 5.70
C LEU A 95 10.02 -10.35 6.32
N ALA A 96 10.71 -9.61 7.20
CA ALA A 96 11.80 -10.20 7.93
C ALA A 96 11.29 -11.35 8.79
N THR A 97 12.07 -12.44 8.83
CA THR A 97 11.76 -13.58 9.70
C THR A 97 11.85 -13.15 11.15
N GLN A 98 10.84 -13.47 11.92
CA GLN A 98 10.89 -13.22 13.36
C GLN A 98 11.88 -14.16 14.02
N PRO A 99 12.70 -13.65 14.94
CA PRO A 99 13.64 -14.49 15.67
C PRO A 99 12.92 -15.46 16.61
#